data_8ead7605b147d44590c44171ac96a4fd
#
_entry.id   8ead7605b147d44590c44171ac96a4fd
#
_cell.length_a   1.000
_cell.length_b   1.000
_cell.length_c   1.000
_cell.angle_alpha   90.00
_cell.angle_beta   90.00
_cell.angle_gamma   90.00
#
_symmetry.space_group_name_H-M   'P 1'
#
loop_
_entity.id
_entity.type
_entity.pdbx_description
1 polymer ?
#
loop_
_entity_poly.entity_id
_entity_poly.type
_entity_poly.pdbx_seq_one_letter_code
_entity_poly.pdbx_strand_id
1 'polypeptide(L)'
;MEGNLIKINKWLYPVSWLYGTGVWLRNKLFDWGIYKERKFDIPIISVGNITVGGTGKTPHTEYLIRLLQKDYKVAVLSRGYKRKSKGFVLARPDTSVQMIGDEPFQMKQKFPDIHMAVDRDRCHGIEQLCNSHIAPGTEAVSYTHLRAHETTLHL
;
A
#
# COMPACT_ATOMS: atom_id res chain seq x y z
N MET A 1 -21.02 -10.03 -31.51
CA MET A 1 -19.86 -10.65 -30.83
C MET A 1 -20.36 -11.08 -29.46
N GLU A 2 -20.78 -12.33 -29.36
CA GLU A 2 -21.24 -12.90 -28.08
C GLU A 2 -20.03 -13.18 -27.21
N GLY A 3 -19.94 -12.48 -26.08
CA GLY A 3 -18.88 -12.68 -25.10
C GLY A 3 -18.98 -14.09 -24.53
N ASN A 4 -17.92 -14.86 -24.63
CA ASN A 4 -17.75 -16.14 -23.94
C ASN A 4 -17.92 -15.90 -22.44
N LEU A 5 -19.12 -16.14 -21.92
CA LEU A 5 -19.39 -16.19 -20.49
C LEU A 5 -18.52 -17.30 -19.89
N ILE A 6 -17.63 -16.92 -18.99
CA ILE A 6 -16.77 -17.85 -18.26
C ILE A 6 -17.69 -18.90 -17.62
N LYS A 7 -17.63 -20.15 -18.09
CA LYS A 7 -18.34 -21.28 -17.49
C LYS A 7 -17.81 -21.50 -16.08
N ILE A 8 -18.54 -20.98 -15.09
CA ILE A 8 -18.20 -21.20 -13.68
C ILE A 8 -18.42 -22.69 -13.38
N ASN A 9 -17.37 -23.36 -12.95
CA ASN A 9 -17.44 -24.77 -12.58
C ASN A 9 -18.26 -24.91 -11.28
N LYS A 10 -19.42 -25.55 -11.39
CA LYS A 10 -20.36 -25.72 -10.25
C LYS A 10 -19.75 -26.47 -9.05
N TRP A 11 -18.74 -27.28 -9.26
CA TRP A 11 -17.99 -27.96 -8.20
C TRP A 11 -17.20 -27.00 -7.28
N LEU A 12 -17.02 -25.76 -7.71
CA LEU A 12 -16.35 -24.74 -6.89
C LEU A 12 -17.29 -24.02 -5.91
N TYR A 13 -18.62 -24.23 -5.99
CA TYR A 13 -19.57 -23.61 -5.05
C TYR A 13 -19.29 -23.91 -3.57
N PRO A 14 -19.01 -25.18 -3.16
CA PRO A 14 -18.70 -25.47 -1.76
C PRO A 14 -17.45 -24.73 -1.26
N VAL A 15 -16.42 -24.65 -2.11
CA VAL A 15 -15.16 -23.94 -1.81
C VAL A 15 -15.42 -22.42 -1.72
N SER A 16 -16.23 -21.87 -2.62
CA SER A 16 -16.63 -20.46 -2.60
C SER A 16 -17.43 -20.12 -1.35
N TRP A 17 -18.32 -21.01 -0.91
CA TRP A 17 -19.11 -20.82 0.30
C TRP A 17 -18.23 -20.84 1.55
N LEU A 18 -17.30 -21.79 1.65
CA LEU A 18 -16.32 -21.87 2.73
C LEU A 18 -15.44 -20.61 2.78
N TYR A 19 -14.99 -20.12 1.63
CA TYR A 19 -14.25 -18.86 1.53
C TYR A 19 -15.11 -17.67 1.99
N GLY A 20 -16.37 -17.60 1.52
CA GLY A 20 -17.30 -16.55 1.89
C GLY A 20 -17.58 -16.50 3.39
N THR A 21 -17.76 -17.67 4.04
CA THR A 21 -17.92 -17.74 5.50
C THR A 21 -16.68 -17.30 6.25
N GLY A 22 -15.49 -17.65 5.75
CA GLY A 22 -14.22 -17.16 6.32
C GLY A 22 -14.07 -15.64 6.25
N VAL A 23 -14.43 -15.04 5.11
CA VAL A 23 -14.43 -13.58 4.94
C VAL A 23 -15.47 -12.93 5.83
N TRP A 24 -16.68 -13.47 5.90
CA TRP A 24 -17.74 -12.98 6.77
C TRP A 24 -17.33 -13.00 8.25
N LEU A 25 -16.78 -14.14 8.71
CA LEU A 25 -16.30 -14.27 10.10
C LEU A 25 -15.19 -13.26 10.39
N ARG A 26 -14.24 -13.11 9.49
CA ARG A 26 -13.18 -12.08 9.61
C ARG A 26 -13.76 -10.69 9.78
N ASN A 27 -14.72 -10.30 8.94
CA ASN A 27 -15.35 -8.99 9.02
C ASN A 27 -16.11 -8.80 10.35
N LYS A 28 -16.81 -9.85 10.82
CA LYS A 28 -17.45 -9.83 12.13
C LYS A 28 -16.47 -9.65 13.29
N LEU A 29 -15.27 -10.21 13.19
CA LEU A 29 -14.22 -10.04 14.19
C LEU A 29 -13.71 -8.57 14.25
N PHE A 30 -13.73 -7.85 13.12
CA PHE A 30 -13.49 -6.40 13.10
C PHE A 30 -14.66 -5.63 13.72
N ASP A 31 -15.92 -5.95 13.33
CA ASP A 31 -17.12 -5.31 13.88
C ASP A 31 -17.22 -5.47 15.42
N TRP A 32 -16.78 -6.60 15.95
CA TRP A 32 -16.75 -6.87 17.39
C TRP A 32 -15.54 -6.26 18.10
N GLY A 33 -14.65 -5.56 17.38
CA GLY A 33 -13.50 -4.90 17.95
C GLY A 33 -12.39 -5.86 18.44
N ILE A 34 -12.47 -7.14 18.07
CA ILE A 34 -11.42 -8.14 18.38
C ILE A 34 -10.17 -7.82 17.60
N TYR A 35 -10.32 -7.43 16.32
CA TYR A 35 -9.25 -6.84 15.54
C TYR A 35 -9.29 -5.32 15.66
N LYS A 36 -8.23 -4.74 16.20
CA LYS A 36 -8.12 -3.28 16.39
C LYS A 36 -7.82 -2.61 15.05
N GLU A 37 -8.67 -1.66 14.68
CA GLU A 37 -8.36 -0.70 13.62
C GLU A 37 -7.36 0.32 14.14
N ARG A 38 -6.38 0.66 13.30
CA ARG A 38 -5.45 1.75 13.60
C ARG A 38 -5.90 2.98 12.82
N LYS A 39 -6.12 4.07 13.54
CA LYS A 39 -6.43 5.38 12.97
C LYS A 39 -5.18 6.25 13.03
N PHE A 40 -5.00 7.05 12.02
CA PHE A 40 -3.90 8.00 11.91
C PHE A 40 -4.48 9.39 11.66
N ASP A 41 -3.87 10.41 12.25
CA ASP A 41 -4.36 11.79 12.19
C ASP A 41 -3.99 12.50 10.87
N ILE A 42 -3.26 11.84 9.99
CA ILE A 42 -2.87 12.36 8.69
C ILE A 42 -3.64 11.68 7.55
N PRO A 43 -3.94 12.39 6.45
CA PRO A 43 -4.56 11.81 5.27
C PRO A 43 -3.72 10.68 4.68
N ILE A 44 -4.34 9.52 4.47
CA ILE A 44 -3.70 8.35 3.88
C ILE A 44 -4.39 8.00 2.58
N ILE A 45 -3.63 7.99 1.49
CA ILE A 45 -4.12 7.64 0.16
C ILE A 45 -3.59 6.25 -0.22
N SER A 46 -4.49 5.30 -0.41
CA SER A 46 -4.15 3.96 -0.85
C SER A 46 -4.22 3.81 -2.36
N VAL A 47 -3.11 3.48 -2.99
CA VAL A 47 -3.04 3.17 -4.42
C VAL A 47 -2.93 1.67 -4.61
N GLY A 48 -4.05 1.01 -4.88
CA GLY A 48 -4.15 -0.44 -5.03
C GLY A 48 -4.47 -0.89 -6.46
N ASN A 49 -4.56 -2.21 -6.65
CA ASN A 49 -5.02 -2.84 -7.89
C ASN A 49 -6.34 -3.57 -7.66
N ILE A 50 -7.24 -3.43 -8.61
CA ILE A 50 -8.44 -4.26 -8.70
C ILE A 50 -8.14 -5.54 -9.47
N THR A 51 -7.16 -5.51 -10.38
CA THR A 51 -6.79 -6.64 -11.25
C THR A 51 -5.33 -7.05 -11.09
N VAL A 52 -5.00 -8.27 -11.48
CA VAL A 52 -3.62 -8.79 -11.50
C VAL A 52 -2.91 -8.27 -12.75
N GLY A 53 -1.72 -7.67 -12.58
CA GLY A 53 -0.87 -7.21 -13.68
C GLY A 53 -0.58 -5.72 -13.67
N GLY A 54 0.15 -5.23 -14.65
CA GLY A 54 0.68 -3.88 -14.79
C GLY A 54 -0.40 -2.78 -14.96
N THR A 55 -1.18 -2.54 -13.93
CA THR A 55 -2.34 -1.62 -13.92
C THR A 55 -1.96 -0.14 -13.75
N GLY A 56 -0.69 0.24 -13.99
CA GLY A 56 -0.28 1.63 -13.98
C GLY A 56 -0.22 2.29 -12.60
N LYS A 57 -0.05 1.53 -11.51
CA LYS A 57 0.07 2.10 -10.14
C LYS A 57 1.16 3.16 -10.04
N THR A 58 2.34 2.88 -10.54
CA THR A 58 3.47 3.80 -10.47
C THR A 58 3.15 5.16 -11.12
N PRO A 59 2.59 5.24 -12.34
CA PRO A 59 2.14 6.50 -12.92
C PRO A 59 1.08 7.23 -12.09
N HIS A 60 0.12 6.50 -11.48
CA HIS A 60 -0.90 7.11 -10.63
C HIS A 60 -0.28 7.68 -9.33
N THR A 61 0.63 6.94 -8.71
CA THR A 61 1.36 7.43 -7.54
C THR A 61 2.19 8.66 -7.87
N GLU A 62 2.89 8.66 -9.01
CA GLU A 62 3.64 9.82 -9.48
C GLU A 62 2.75 11.03 -9.75
N TYR A 63 1.56 10.81 -10.31
CA TYR A 63 0.59 11.88 -10.51
C TYR A 63 0.14 12.49 -9.19
N LEU A 64 -0.20 11.65 -8.20
CA LEU A 64 -0.57 12.11 -6.86
C LEU A 64 0.56 12.89 -6.18
N ILE A 65 1.80 12.40 -6.29
CA ILE A 65 2.96 13.11 -5.74
C ILE A 65 3.06 14.52 -6.36
N ARG A 66 2.99 14.63 -7.70
CA ARG A 66 3.08 15.93 -8.39
C ARG A 66 1.96 16.89 -8.01
N LEU A 67 0.77 16.35 -7.74
CA LEU A 67 -0.38 17.14 -7.32
C LEU A 67 -0.20 17.66 -5.89
N LEU A 68 0.23 16.79 -4.97
CA LEU A 68 0.26 17.09 -3.54
C LEU A 68 1.54 17.77 -3.06
N GLN A 69 2.71 17.48 -3.67
CA GLN A 69 3.99 18.00 -3.20
C GLN A 69 4.14 19.52 -3.29
N LYS A 70 3.23 20.20 -3.99
CA LYS A 70 3.23 21.66 -4.09
C LYS A 70 2.81 22.32 -2.78
N ASP A 71 1.85 21.69 -2.10
CA ASP A 71 1.20 22.26 -0.92
C ASP A 71 1.49 21.46 0.35
N TYR A 72 1.93 20.20 0.22
CA TYR A 72 2.12 19.26 1.33
C TYR A 72 3.46 18.55 1.26
N LYS A 73 4.01 18.23 2.42
CA LYS A 73 5.12 17.28 2.53
C LYS A 73 4.60 15.85 2.43
N VAL A 74 4.82 15.25 1.27
CA VAL A 74 4.30 13.93 0.93
C VAL A 74 5.28 12.84 1.35
N ALA A 75 4.77 11.82 2.02
CA ALA A 75 5.47 10.57 2.22
C ALA A 75 4.87 9.47 1.34
N VAL A 76 5.71 8.59 0.83
CA VAL A 76 5.29 7.42 0.05
C VAL A 76 5.82 6.17 0.73
N LEU A 77 4.89 5.26 1.06
CA LEU A 77 5.24 3.97 1.65
C LEU A 77 5.05 2.87 0.61
N SER A 78 6.11 2.12 0.34
CA SER A 78 6.06 0.93 -0.51
C SER A 78 6.43 -0.33 0.28
N ARG A 79 6.02 -1.48 -0.22
CA ARG A 79 6.44 -2.77 0.36
C ARG A 79 7.90 -3.10 0.09
N GLY A 80 8.48 -2.50 -0.96
CA GLY A 80 9.84 -2.79 -1.40
C GLY A 80 9.99 -4.20 -1.97
N TYR A 81 9.38 -4.45 -3.14
CA TYR A 81 9.47 -5.75 -3.80
C TYR A 81 10.94 -6.10 -4.12
N LYS A 82 11.35 -7.35 -3.82
CA LYS A 82 12.71 -7.87 -4.00
C LYS A 82 13.82 -7.15 -3.22
N ARG A 83 13.51 -6.28 -2.26
CA ARG A 83 14.52 -5.66 -1.41
C ARG A 83 15.23 -6.68 -0.51
N LYS A 84 16.48 -6.42 -0.17
CA LYS A 84 17.26 -7.25 0.77
C LYS A 84 17.07 -6.83 2.23
N SER A 85 16.67 -5.57 2.47
CA SER A 85 16.45 -5.05 3.83
C SER A 85 15.19 -5.63 4.48
N LYS A 86 15.14 -5.62 5.80
CA LYS A 86 13.99 -6.01 6.62
C LYS A 86 13.50 -4.82 7.44
N GLY A 87 12.21 -4.83 7.82
CA GLY A 87 11.59 -3.77 8.61
C GLY A 87 11.46 -2.45 7.85
N PHE A 88 11.32 -1.38 8.60
CA PHE A 88 11.18 -0.02 8.07
C PHE A 88 12.53 0.52 7.58
N VAL A 89 12.54 1.10 6.38
CA VAL A 89 13.70 1.83 5.84
C VAL A 89 13.22 3.11 5.19
N LEU A 90 13.68 4.26 5.69
CA LEU A 90 13.50 5.55 5.04
C LEU A 90 14.62 5.76 4.02
N ALA A 91 14.26 6.03 2.77
CA ALA A 91 15.22 6.29 1.71
C ALA A 91 15.94 7.63 1.92
N ARG A 92 17.26 7.58 2.00
CA ARG A 92 18.17 8.71 2.03
C ARG A 92 18.86 8.85 0.66
N PRO A 93 19.55 9.96 0.38
CA PRO A 93 20.27 10.14 -0.89
C PRO A 93 21.30 9.04 -1.21
N ASP A 94 21.88 8.44 -0.19
CA ASP A 94 22.87 7.36 -0.25
C ASP A 94 22.27 5.95 -0.22
N THR A 95 20.94 5.82 -0.12
CA THR A 95 20.27 4.52 -0.03
C THR A 95 20.35 3.76 -1.35
N SER A 96 20.88 2.55 -1.31
CA SER A 96 21.01 1.70 -2.50
C SER A 96 19.70 1.07 -2.95
N VAL A 97 19.58 0.75 -4.24
CA VAL A 97 18.47 0.00 -4.85
C VAL A 97 18.21 -1.31 -4.09
N GLN A 98 19.27 -2.01 -3.68
CA GLN A 98 19.12 -3.29 -2.99
C GLN A 98 18.42 -3.18 -1.63
N MET A 99 18.50 -2.02 -0.99
CA MET A 99 17.86 -1.78 0.31
C MET A 99 16.38 -1.52 0.22
N ILE A 100 15.93 -0.81 -0.81
CA ILE A 100 14.53 -0.37 -0.91
C ILE A 100 13.77 -0.97 -2.09
N GLY A 101 14.48 -1.53 -3.08
CA GLY A 101 13.91 -2.07 -4.31
C GLY A 101 13.89 -1.06 -5.45
N ASP A 102 13.72 -1.55 -6.69
CA ASP A 102 13.83 -0.76 -7.92
C ASP A 102 12.82 0.39 -8.00
N GLU A 103 11.53 0.09 -7.77
CA GLU A 103 10.45 1.07 -7.90
C GLU A 103 10.55 2.21 -6.87
N PRO A 104 10.73 1.95 -5.56
CA PRO A 104 10.96 3.00 -4.56
C PRO A 104 12.21 3.83 -4.84
N PHE A 105 13.26 3.21 -5.32
CA PHE A 105 14.50 3.90 -5.65
C PHE A 105 14.30 4.88 -6.81
N GLN A 106 13.70 4.44 -7.92
CA GLN A 106 13.38 5.29 -9.07
C GLN A 106 12.46 6.46 -8.66
N MET A 107 11.47 6.17 -7.81
CA MET A 107 10.55 7.20 -7.33
C MET A 107 11.26 8.25 -6.48
N LYS A 108 12.16 7.83 -5.57
CA LYS A 108 12.97 8.76 -4.77
C LYS A 108 13.93 9.60 -5.61
N GLN A 109 14.53 9.04 -6.65
CA GLN A 109 15.36 9.80 -7.59
C GLN A 109 14.56 10.84 -8.38
N LYS A 110 13.33 10.48 -8.79
CA LYS A 110 12.46 11.37 -9.57
C LYS A 110 11.84 12.49 -8.72
N PHE A 111 11.61 12.21 -7.43
CA PHE A 111 11.02 13.13 -6.47
C PHE A 111 11.91 13.22 -5.22
N PRO A 112 12.98 14.00 -5.25
CA PRO A 112 13.94 14.05 -4.15
C PRO A 112 13.36 14.63 -2.85
N ASP A 113 12.31 15.44 -2.94
CA ASP A 113 11.74 16.15 -1.79
C ASP A 113 10.73 15.33 -0.98
N ILE A 114 10.27 14.19 -1.52
CA ILE A 114 9.34 13.31 -0.79
C ILE A 114 10.07 12.43 0.23
N HIS A 115 9.35 12.05 1.28
CA HIS A 115 9.78 10.99 2.19
C HIS A 115 9.42 9.64 1.58
N MET A 116 10.40 8.95 0.98
CA MET A 116 10.18 7.60 0.44
C MET A 116 10.59 6.56 1.47
N ALA A 117 9.66 5.70 1.86
CA ALA A 117 9.91 4.63 2.82
C ALA A 117 9.44 3.28 2.31
N VAL A 118 10.03 2.23 2.85
CA VAL A 118 9.62 0.85 2.58
C VAL A 118 9.41 0.09 3.88
N ASP A 119 8.27 -0.57 3.99
CA ASP A 119 7.98 -1.51 5.06
C ASP A 119 7.05 -2.62 4.56
N ARG A 120 7.21 -3.80 5.15
CA ARG A 120 6.32 -4.93 4.91
C ARG A 120 5.01 -4.78 5.69
N ASP A 121 5.10 -4.27 6.91
CA ASP A 121 3.98 -3.89 7.76
C ASP A 121 3.63 -2.43 7.51
N ARG A 122 2.43 -2.21 6.95
CA ARG A 122 1.95 -0.87 6.58
C ARG A 122 1.65 -0.01 7.78
N CYS A 123 1.01 -0.60 8.80
CA CYS A 123 0.66 0.14 10.01
C CYS A 123 1.92 0.64 10.70
N HIS A 124 2.91 -0.24 10.85
CA HIS A 124 4.22 0.14 11.39
C HIS A 124 4.91 1.18 10.51
N GLY A 125 4.91 0.99 9.18
CA GLY A 125 5.51 1.96 8.26
C GLY A 125 4.87 3.35 8.33
N ILE A 126 3.54 3.44 8.43
CA ILE A 126 2.83 4.71 8.58
C ILE A 126 3.15 5.34 9.94
N GLU A 127 3.15 4.58 11.04
CA GLU A 127 3.54 5.07 12.37
C GLU A 127 4.93 5.70 12.35
N GLN A 128 5.90 5.06 11.70
CA GLN A 128 7.25 5.60 11.56
C GLN A 128 7.26 6.88 10.72
N LEU A 129 6.46 6.96 9.66
CA LEU A 129 6.35 8.17 8.84
C LEU A 129 5.62 9.32 9.55
N CYS A 130 4.70 9.02 10.46
CA CYS A 130 4.06 10.01 11.32
C CYS A 130 5.00 10.55 12.42
N ASN A 131 6.08 9.83 12.70
CA ASN A 131 7.05 10.26 13.71
C ASN A 131 7.92 11.41 13.16
N SER A 132 7.78 12.59 13.75
CA SER A 132 8.50 13.81 13.34
C SER A 132 10.03 13.69 13.41
N HIS A 133 10.57 12.78 14.21
CA HIS A 133 12.02 12.50 14.26
C HIS A 133 12.53 11.72 13.07
N ILE A 134 11.66 10.92 12.42
CA ILE A 134 12.03 10.04 11.31
C ILE A 134 11.72 10.70 9.98
N ALA A 135 10.51 11.26 9.83
CA ALA A 135 10.05 11.93 8.62
C ALA A 135 9.41 13.29 8.98
N PRO A 136 10.24 14.32 9.26
CA PRO A 136 9.75 15.59 9.77
C PRO A 136 8.83 16.30 8.78
N GLY A 137 7.70 16.74 9.30
CA GLY A 137 6.72 17.52 8.55
C GLY A 137 5.89 16.70 7.54
N THR A 138 5.81 15.37 7.66
CA THR A 138 4.91 14.56 6.83
C THR A 138 3.46 14.97 7.07
N GLU A 139 2.78 15.43 6.03
CA GLU A 139 1.39 15.92 6.08
C GLU A 139 0.44 15.00 5.32
N ALA A 140 0.95 14.17 4.41
CA ALA A 140 0.16 13.18 3.70
C ALA A 140 0.99 11.94 3.39
N VAL A 141 0.39 10.76 3.52
CA VAL A 141 1.02 9.48 3.18
C VAL A 141 0.27 8.81 2.04
N SER A 142 1.00 8.50 0.96
CA SER A 142 0.52 7.58 -0.07
C SER A 142 1.20 6.23 0.08
N TYR A 143 0.46 5.14 -0.02
CA TYR A 143 1.09 3.82 -0.05
C TYR A 143 0.65 3.00 -1.26
N THR A 144 1.60 2.22 -1.81
CA THR A 144 1.37 1.38 -2.98
C THR A 144 1.20 -0.07 -2.58
N HIS A 145 0.22 -0.75 -3.18
CA HIS A 145 -0.11 -2.13 -2.90
C HIS A 145 0.09 -3.03 -4.11
N LEU A 146 0.81 -4.13 -3.95
CA LEU A 146 1.10 -5.10 -5.01
C LEU A 146 0.16 -6.31 -5.08
N ARG A 147 -0.77 -6.49 -4.14
CA ARG A 147 -1.70 -7.64 -4.14
C ARG A 147 -3.15 -7.23 -3.92
N ALA A 148 -4.04 -7.80 -4.74
CA ALA A 148 -5.49 -7.60 -4.69
C ALA A 148 -6.21 -8.24 -3.48
N HIS A 149 -5.51 -8.80 -2.51
CA HIS A 149 -6.12 -9.63 -1.46
C HIS A 149 -5.96 -9.16 -0.01
N GLU A 150 -5.46 -7.97 0.22
CA GLU A 150 -5.42 -7.46 1.59
C GLU A 150 -5.98 -6.07 1.61
N THR A 151 -7.28 -5.99 1.72
CA THR A 151 -7.95 -4.72 1.88
C THR A 151 -8.99 -4.85 2.95
N THR A 152 -8.90 -4.07 3.94
CA THR A 152 -9.90 -3.02 4.15
C THR A 152 -9.36 -2.12 5.22
N LEU A 153 -8.78 -1.00 4.80
CA LEU A 153 -8.88 0.20 5.60
C LEU A 153 -10.30 0.70 5.34
N HIS A 154 -11.20 0.48 6.26
CA HIS A 154 -12.46 1.22 6.28
C HIS A 154 -12.12 2.64 6.71
N LEU A 155 -12.43 3.59 5.82
CA LEU A 155 -12.53 5.01 6.14
C LEU A 155 -13.71 5.22 7.09
#